data_bfe4b85d7ea57a7257f85966396c3f51
#
_entry.id   bfe4b85d7ea57a7257f85966396c3f51
#
_cell.length_a   1.000
_cell.length_b   1.000
_cell.length_c   1.000
_cell.angle_alpha   90.00
_cell.angle_beta   90.00
_cell.angle_gamma   90.00
#
_symmetry.space_group_name_H-M   'P 1'
#
loop_
_entity.id
_entity.type
_entity.pdbx_description
1 polymer ?
#
loop_
_entity_poly.entity_id
_entity_poly.type
_entity_poly.pdbx_seq_one_letter_code
_entity_poly.pdbx_strand_id
1 'polypeptide(L)'
;MGSVWSSPERPAYPHQALAVVLQVRARRLHAMLWERPNEPFAGAWALPGGPLLPGETLGASVARQLAAKVEVGHLGHLEQLETRSDPGRDPRGRTVATAYLGLVPTHVDPALPDDTAWHPVDALPTTAFDHGSIVRSALARLRSKLSYANVGFALAPPEFTVAELRELYVAALGYDVTATNLQRVLLRRGVLEPTGEQAPPGRAGGRPAALYRFVTAQLSVTDPFAVFRPPVRKPPGDGADA
;
A
#
# COMPACT_ATOMS: atom_id res chain seq x y z
N MET A 1 17.72 -44.45 24.92
CA MET A 1 17.96 -43.39 23.91
C MET A 1 17.26 -42.15 24.43
N GLY A 2 18.00 -41.29 25.13
CA GLY A 2 17.48 -40.07 25.73
C GLY A 2 17.26 -38.99 24.66
N SER A 3 16.11 -38.33 24.75
CA SER A 3 15.71 -37.20 23.90
C SER A 3 16.78 -36.07 23.98
N VAL A 4 17.45 -35.80 22.88
CA VAL A 4 18.49 -34.77 22.72
C VAL A 4 17.93 -33.35 22.60
N TRP A 5 16.64 -33.14 22.89
CA TRP A 5 15.99 -31.84 22.87
C TRP A 5 15.54 -31.41 24.27
N SER A 6 16.49 -31.28 25.21
CA SER A 6 16.27 -30.38 26.34
C SER A 6 16.26 -28.96 25.75
N SER A 7 15.06 -28.43 25.56
CA SER A 7 14.88 -27.09 25.02
C SER A 7 15.54 -26.07 25.97
N PRO A 8 16.57 -25.34 25.54
CA PRO A 8 16.93 -24.12 26.25
C PRO A 8 15.65 -23.26 26.26
N GLU A 9 15.42 -22.52 27.33
CA GLU A 9 14.28 -21.59 27.43
C GLU A 9 14.21 -20.82 26.13
N ARG A 10 13.11 -21.02 25.37
CA ARG A 10 12.94 -20.34 24.08
C ARG A 10 12.77 -18.87 24.38
N PRO A 11 13.66 -17.98 23.91
CA PRO A 11 13.52 -16.58 24.20
C PRO A 11 12.19 -16.08 23.61
N ALA A 12 11.33 -15.53 24.44
CA ALA A 12 10.10 -14.88 24.02
C ALA A 12 10.41 -13.40 23.78
N TYR A 13 10.22 -12.92 22.55
CA TYR A 13 10.38 -11.51 22.22
C TYR A 13 9.01 -10.89 21.93
N PRO A 14 8.74 -9.67 22.45
CA PRO A 14 7.58 -8.91 22.02
C PRO A 14 7.54 -8.77 20.50
N HIS A 15 6.39 -9.01 19.90
CA HIS A 15 6.16 -8.83 18.48
C HIS A 15 5.17 -7.68 18.27
N GLN A 16 5.52 -6.79 17.35
CA GLN A 16 4.68 -5.65 16.96
C GLN A 16 4.23 -5.82 15.51
N ALA A 17 2.99 -5.42 15.24
CA ALA A 17 2.48 -5.25 13.90
C ALA A 17 2.40 -3.75 13.59
N LEU A 18 3.03 -3.32 12.49
CA LEU A 18 3.11 -1.93 12.04
C LEU A 18 2.45 -1.79 10.67
N ALA A 19 1.90 -0.62 10.35
CA ALA A 19 1.37 -0.33 9.03
C ALA A 19 1.98 0.94 8.44
N VAL A 20 2.48 0.86 7.21
CA VAL A 20 2.75 2.01 6.37
C VAL A 20 1.54 2.21 5.47
N VAL A 21 0.71 3.20 5.78
CA VAL A 21 -0.46 3.55 4.99
C VAL A 21 -0.09 4.70 4.06
N LEU A 22 -0.22 4.49 2.76
CA LEU A 22 0.14 5.47 1.73
C LEU A 22 -1.10 5.93 0.96
N GLN A 23 -1.13 7.23 0.66
CA GLN A 23 -2.15 7.86 -0.18
C GLN A 23 -1.53 8.97 -1.03
N VAL A 24 -2.00 9.16 -2.25
CA VAL A 24 -1.68 10.35 -3.06
C VAL A 24 -2.63 11.47 -2.67
N ARG A 25 -2.08 12.59 -2.16
CA ARG A 25 -2.81 13.80 -1.74
C ARG A 25 -2.12 15.01 -2.33
N ALA A 26 -2.87 15.95 -2.89
CA ALA A 26 -2.31 17.16 -3.52
C ALA A 26 -1.12 16.87 -4.46
N ARG A 27 -1.23 15.83 -5.28
CA ARG A 27 -0.20 15.38 -6.26
C ARG A 27 1.13 14.92 -5.64
N ARG A 28 1.14 14.58 -4.35
CA ARG A 28 2.30 14.02 -3.64
C ARG A 28 1.90 12.74 -2.92
N LEU A 29 2.82 11.81 -2.82
CA LEU A 29 2.61 10.60 -2.01
C LEU A 29 2.84 10.95 -0.53
N HIS A 30 1.89 10.57 0.31
CA HIS A 30 1.93 10.79 1.75
C HIS A 30 1.90 9.46 2.49
N ALA A 31 2.54 9.44 3.65
CA ALA A 31 2.41 8.39 4.65
C ALA A 31 1.61 8.90 5.84
N MET A 32 0.72 8.08 6.37
CA MET A 32 0.00 8.38 7.60
C MET A 32 0.89 8.05 8.79
N LEU A 33 1.09 9.02 9.67
CA LEU A 33 1.82 8.87 10.92
C LEU A 33 0.98 9.41 12.08
N TRP A 34 1.28 8.95 13.29
CA TRP A 34 0.71 9.48 14.52
C TRP A 34 1.80 9.97 15.47
N GLU A 35 1.51 11.01 16.22
CA GLU A 35 2.43 11.57 17.21
C GLU A 35 2.40 10.75 18.50
N ARG A 36 3.57 10.34 18.97
CA ARG A 36 3.69 9.51 20.16
C ARG A 36 3.51 10.34 21.43
N PRO A 37 2.58 9.98 22.33
CA PRO A 37 2.42 10.70 23.59
C PRO A 37 3.45 10.30 24.64
N ASN A 38 4.11 9.14 24.53
CA ASN A 38 4.93 8.54 25.58
C ASN A 38 6.35 8.23 25.13
N GLU A 39 7.27 8.19 26.12
CA GLU A 39 8.63 7.68 25.93
C GLU A 39 8.66 6.17 25.59
N PRO A 40 9.69 5.68 24.91
CA PRO A 40 10.73 6.47 24.23
C PRO A 40 10.17 7.22 23.01
N PHE A 41 10.79 8.33 22.65
CA PHE A 41 10.45 9.18 21.51
C PHE A 41 9.09 9.91 21.65
N ALA A 42 8.74 10.42 22.83
CA ALA A 42 7.59 11.31 23.01
C ALA A 42 7.68 12.52 22.06
N GLY A 43 6.57 12.90 21.41
CA GLY A 43 6.50 13.97 20.41
C GLY A 43 7.05 13.58 19.02
N ALA A 44 7.67 12.42 18.84
CA ALA A 44 8.11 11.97 17.53
C ALA A 44 6.98 11.23 16.79
N TRP A 45 7.01 11.33 15.46
CA TRP A 45 6.03 10.68 14.59
C TRP A 45 6.32 9.18 14.42
N ALA A 46 5.29 8.36 14.42
CA ALA A 46 5.40 6.91 14.34
C ALA A 46 4.40 6.31 13.35
N LEU A 47 4.72 5.12 12.85
CA LEU A 47 3.76 4.31 12.10
C LEU A 47 2.65 3.83 13.04
N PRO A 48 1.39 3.79 12.57
CA PRO A 48 0.32 3.09 13.28
C PRO A 48 0.73 1.64 13.54
N GLY A 49 0.52 1.19 14.75
CA GLY A 49 0.87 -0.17 15.12
C GLY A 49 0.88 -0.39 16.62
N GLY A 50 1.17 -1.61 17.02
CA GLY A 50 1.20 -1.98 18.43
C GLY A 50 1.51 -3.47 18.62
N PRO A 51 1.40 -3.97 19.85
CA PRO A 51 1.73 -5.34 20.17
C PRO A 51 0.77 -6.33 19.50
N LEU A 52 1.32 -7.46 19.08
CA LEU A 52 0.54 -8.65 18.73
C LEU A 52 -0.02 -9.24 20.02
N LEU A 53 -1.34 -9.42 20.10
CA LEU A 53 -2.02 -9.99 21.25
C LEU A 53 -2.09 -11.52 21.17
N PRO A 54 -2.19 -12.24 22.33
CA PRO A 54 -2.41 -13.67 22.33
C PRO A 54 -3.65 -14.07 21.51
N GLY A 55 -3.50 -15.06 20.66
CA GLY A 55 -4.60 -15.55 19.80
C GLY A 55 -4.89 -14.72 18.56
N GLU A 56 -4.16 -13.63 18.33
CA GLU A 56 -4.32 -12.73 17.19
C GLU A 56 -3.32 -13.08 16.08
N THR A 57 -3.76 -13.05 14.81
CA THR A 57 -2.84 -13.11 13.68
C THR A 57 -2.24 -11.73 13.42
N LEU A 58 -1.09 -11.66 12.74
CA LEU A 58 -0.48 -10.37 12.36
C LEU A 58 -1.43 -9.49 11.54
N GLY A 59 -2.18 -10.09 10.60
CA GLY A 59 -3.18 -9.37 9.81
C GLY A 59 -4.31 -8.81 10.67
N ALA A 60 -4.81 -9.58 11.65
CA ALA A 60 -5.82 -9.11 12.60
C ALA A 60 -5.29 -7.98 13.49
N SER A 61 -4.03 -8.09 13.94
CA SER A 61 -3.37 -7.04 14.72
C SER A 61 -3.28 -5.73 13.93
N VAL A 62 -2.81 -5.77 12.68
CA VAL A 62 -2.76 -4.59 11.82
C VAL A 62 -4.14 -3.98 11.60
N ALA A 63 -5.15 -4.82 11.30
CA ALA A 63 -6.52 -4.35 11.10
C ALA A 63 -7.05 -3.63 12.35
N ARG A 64 -6.85 -4.18 13.54
CA ARG A 64 -7.23 -3.56 14.82
C ARG A 64 -6.51 -2.23 15.06
N GLN A 65 -5.19 -2.17 14.80
CA GLN A 65 -4.41 -0.95 14.98
C GLN A 65 -4.85 0.15 13.99
N LEU A 66 -5.16 -0.23 12.76
CA LEU A 66 -5.65 0.70 11.75
C LEU A 66 -7.08 1.17 12.05
N ALA A 67 -7.97 0.30 12.56
CA ALA A 67 -9.32 0.69 12.95
C ALA A 67 -9.35 1.77 14.04
N ALA A 68 -8.30 1.85 14.88
CA ALA A 68 -8.16 2.90 15.90
C ALA A 68 -7.66 4.24 15.33
N LYS A 69 -7.12 4.26 14.11
CA LYS A 69 -6.50 5.45 13.48
C LYS A 69 -7.10 5.82 12.14
N VAL A 70 -7.71 4.86 11.43
CA VAL A 70 -8.37 5.03 10.13
C VAL A 70 -9.49 4.02 10.03
N GLU A 71 -10.56 4.34 9.34
CA GLU A 71 -11.58 3.34 9.00
C GLU A 71 -10.99 2.31 8.01
N VAL A 72 -10.74 1.09 8.49
CA VAL A 72 -10.08 0.00 7.73
C VAL A 72 -10.84 -0.37 6.44
N GLY A 73 -12.14 -0.14 6.38
CA GLY A 73 -12.96 -0.37 5.18
C GLY A 73 -12.54 0.44 3.94
N HIS A 74 -11.66 1.42 4.11
CA HIS A 74 -11.19 2.29 3.03
C HIS A 74 -9.83 1.89 2.43
N LEU A 75 -9.22 0.78 2.87
CA LEU A 75 -7.98 0.30 2.25
C LEU A 75 -8.28 -0.37 0.91
N GLY A 76 -7.67 0.13 -0.17
CA GLY A 76 -7.70 -0.51 -1.47
C GLY A 76 -6.79 -1.74 -1.56
N HIS A 77 -5.74 -1.79 -0.73
CA HIS A 77 -4.78 -2.89 -0.67
C HIS A 77 -4.08 -2.94 0.68
N LEU A 78 -3.81 -4.15 1.16
CA LEU A 78 -2.99 -4.40 2.35
C LEU A 78 -2.15 -5.66 2.12
N GLU A 79 -0.83 -5.56 2.32
CA GLU A 79 0.08 -6.71 2.21
C GLU A 79 1.20 -6.64 3.24
N GLN A 80 1.75 -7.80 3.62
CA GLN A 80 2.96 -7.83 4.43
C GLN A 80 4.15 -7.28 3.63
N LEU A 81 4.87 -6.34 4.22
CA LEU A 81 6.00 -5.68 3.61
C LEU A 81 7.32 -6.37 3.95
N GLU A 82 7.67 -6.35 5.23
CA GLU A 82 8.94 -6.88 5.76
C GLU A 82 8.86 -7.11 7.27
N THR A 83 9.84 -7.86 7.80
CA THR A 83 10.02 -8.03 9.25
C THR A 83 11.35 -7.41 9.67
N ARG A 84 11.31 -6.63 10.74
CA ARG A 84 12.47 -5.98 11.37
C ARG A 84 12.79 -6.67 12.69
N SER A 85 14.04 -7.10 12.83
CA SER A 85 14.50 -7.83 14.00
C SER A 85 15.88 -7.39 14.52
N ASP A 86 16.32 -6.19 14.14
CA ASP A 86 17.57 -5.63 14.67
C ASP A 86 17.50 -5.54 16.20
N PRO A 87 18.51 -6.01 16.93
CA PRO A 87 18.50 -6.00 18.40
C PRO A 87 18.35 -4.62 19.01
N GLY A 88 18.86 -3.59 18.35
CA GLY A 88 18.86 -2.21 18.82
C GLY A 88 17.68 -1.37 18.35
N ARG A 89 16.72 -1.94 17.61
CA ARG A 89 15.62 -1.17 17.02
C ARG A 89 14.69 -0.50 18.06
N ASP A 90 14.56 -1.09 19.23
CA ASP A 90 13.76 -0.56 20.33
C ASP A 90 14.65 -0.44 21.59
N PRO A 91 14.85 0.77 22.15
CA PRO A 91 15.71 0.97 23.30
C PRO A 91 15.18 0.32 24.59
N ARG A 92 13.91 -0.07 24.65
CA ARG A 92 13.32 -0.75 25.80
C ARG A 92 13.71 -2.22 25.89
N GLY A 93 14.17 -2.82 24.79
CA GLY A 93 14.59 -4.21 24.70
C GLY A 93 14.33 -4.84 23.35
N ARG A 94 14.77 -6.08 23.21
CA ARG A 94 14.64 -6.80 21.95
C ARG A 94 13.17 -7.00 21.56
N THR A 95 12.81 -6.44 20.42
CA THR A 95 11.45 -6.48 19.87
C THR A 95 11.52 -6.82 18.37
N VAL A 96 10.65 -7.71 17.91
CA VAL A 96 10.45 -7.97 16.48
C VAL A 96 9.25 -7.16 15.99
N ALA A 97 9.32 -6.62 14.79
CA ALA A 97 8.18 -5.95 14.18
C ALA A 97 7.95 -6.44 12.75
N THR A 98 6.71 -6.77 12.43
CA THR A 98 6.28 -7.03 11.06
C THR A 98 5.49 -5.82 10.55
N ALA A 99 6.01 -5.22 9.48
CA ALA A 99 5.40 -4.08 8.81
C ALA A 99 4.52 -4.55 7.64
N TYR A 100 3.42 -3.83 7.45
CA TYR A 100 2.49 -3.99 6.33
C TYR A 100 2.46 -2.73 5.48
N LEU A 101 2.23 -2.89 4.18
CA LEU A 101 1.95 -1.79 3.25
C LEU A 101 0.44 -1.73 3.00
N GLY A 102 -0.18 -0.61 3.38
CA GLY A 102 -1.57 -0.28 3.09
C GLY A 102 -1.67 0.85 2.07
N LEU A 103 -2.62 0.78 1.15
CA LEU A 103 -2.87 1.81 0.15
C LEU A 103 -4.31 2.31 0.28
N VAL A 104 -4.49 3.63 0.26
CA VAL A 104 -5.80 4.30 0.33
C VAL A 104 -6.06 5.00 -1.00
N PRO A 105 -7.23 4.77 -1.62
CA PRO A 105 -7.61 5.46 -2.86
C PRO A 105 -7.72 6.98 -2.67
N THR A 106 -7.41 7.76 -3.71
CA THR A 106 -7.39 9.24 -3.65
C THR A 106 -8.75 9.88 -3.36
N HIS A 107 -9.87 9.21 -3.67
CA HIS A 107 -11.22 9.71 -3.43
C HIS A 107 -11.69 9.49 -1.99
N VAL A 108 -10.95 8.74 -1.21
CA VAL A 108 -11.24 8.49 0.22
C VAL A 108 -10.54 9.55 1.06
N ASP A 109 -11.26 10.21 1.93
CA ASP A 109 -10.71 11.16 2.90
C ASP A 109 -11.10 10.71 4.31
N PRO A 110 -10.33 9.79 4.91
CA PRO A 110 -10.65 9.27 6.22
C PRO A 110 -10.51 10.36 7.29
N ALA A 111 -11.46 10.42 8.21
CA ALA A 111 -11.30 11.21 9.42
C ALA A 111 -10.14 10.68 10.24
N LEU A 112 -9.22 11.56 10.63
CA LEU A 112 -8.06 11.21 11.44
C LEU A 112 -8.23 11.77 12.85
N PRO A 113 -7.79 11.05 13.90
CA PRO A 113 -7.61 11.61 15.23
C PRO A 113 -6.63 12.79 15.23
N ASP A 114 -6.74 13.67 16.23
CA ASP A 114 -5.91 14.87 16.35
C ASP A 114 -4.40 14.58 16.41
N ASP A 115 -4.03 13.39 16.90
CA ASP A 115 -2.64 12.92 16.99
C ASP A 115 -2.13 12.29 15.70
N THR A 116 -2.92 12.25 14.63
CA THR A 116 -2.62 11.52 13.40
C THR A 116 -2.69 12.45 12.19
N ALA A 117 -1.69 12.38 11.29
CA ALA A 117 -1.61 13.23 10.12
C ALA A 117 -0.95 12.55 8.91
N TRP A 118 -1.23 13.10 7.74
CA TRP A 118 -0.59 12.72 6.48
C TRP A 118 0.67 13.55 6.26
N HIS A 119 1.83 12.88 6.11
CA HIS A 119 3.11 13.53 5.85
C HIS A 119 3.67 13.14 4.48
N PRO A 120 4.16 14.09 3.68
CA PRO A 120 4.80 13.79 2.40
C PRO A 120 5.98 12.84 2.60
N VAL A 121 6.06 11.76 1.82
CA VAL A 121 7.12 10.74 1.97
C VAL A 121 8.53 11.26 1.64
N ASP A 122 8.62 12.33 0.88
CA ASP A 122 9.87 13.04 0.52
C ASP A 122 10.28 14.12 1.53
N ALA A 123 9.44 14.39 2.53
CA ALA A 123 9.68 15.36 3.61
C ALA A 123 9.10 14.84 4.94
N LEU A 124 9.47 13.60 5.30
CA LEU A 124 9.04 13.00 6.56
C LEU A 124 9.59 13.81 7.76
N PRO A 125 8.79 14.01 8.80
CA PRO A 125 9.28 14.56 10.06
C PRO A 125 10.22 13.59 10.76
N THR A 126 10.78 13.99 11.90
CA THR A 126 11.54 13.09 12.77
C THR A 126 10.65 11.92 13.20
N THR A 127 11.07 10.71 12.87
CA THR A 127 10.32 9.49 13.16
C THR A 127 10.91 8.74 14.35
N ALA A 128 10.03 8.15 15.16
CA ALA A 128 10.43 7.24 16.22
C ALA A 128 11.02 5.93 15.66
N PHE A 129 11.92 5.32 16.39
CA PHE A 129 12.52 4.02 16.06
C PHE A 129 13.14 4.00 14.65
N ASP A 130 12.95 2.89 13.96
CA ASP A 130 13.35 2.67 12.57
C ASP A 130 12.22 2.98 11.55
N HIS A 131 11.14 3.67 11.99
CA HIS A 131 9.91 3.83 11.21
C HIS A 131 10.13 4.59 9.89
N GLY A 132 10.97 5.61 9.85
CA GLY A 132 11.30 6.30 8.60
C GLY A 132 11.97 5.39 7.57
N SER A 133 12.77 4.41 8.01
CA SER A 133 13.35 3.42 7.11
C SER A 133 12.32 2.42 6.56
N ILE A 134 11.33 2.06 7.38
CA ILE A 134 10.21 1.21 6.96
C ILE A 134 9.34 1.93 5.91
N VAL A 135 9.09 3.24 6.05
CA VAL A 135 8.41 4.04 5.01
C VAL A 135 9.19 4.02 3.70
N ARG A 136 10.52 4.13 3.74
CA ARG A 136 11.35 4.03 2.51
C ARG A 136 11.25 2.65 1.85
N SER A 137 11.21 1.57 2.64
CA SER A 137 10.98 0.21 2.11
C SER A 137 9.61 0.07 1.45
N ALA A 138 8.56 0.65 2.06
CA ALA A 138 7.21 0.65 1.51
C ALA A 138 7.15 1.43 0.18
N LEU A 139 7.81 2.58 0.09
CA LEU A 139 7.92 3.36 -1.13
C LEU A 139 8.61 2.56 -2.25
N ALA A 140 9.73 1.90 -1.94
CA ALA A 140 10.44 1.05 -2.89
C ALA A 140 9.56 -0.13 -3.37
N ARG A 141 8.81 -0.77 -2.46
CA ARG A 141 7.86 -1.84 -2.77
C ARG A 141 6.73 -1.36 -3.69
N LEU A 142 6.11 -0.21 -3.39
CA LEU A 142 5.05 0.37 -4.21
C LEU A 142 5.56 0.67 -5.63
N ARG A 143 6.70 1.35 -5.76
CA ARG A 143 7.32 1.69 -7.05
C ARG A 143 7.62 0.44 -7.87
N SER A 144 8.19 -0.58 -7.24
CA SER A 144 8.44 -1.87 -7.88
C SER A 144 7.14 -2.49 -8.40
N LYS A 145 6.09 -2.56 -7.57
CA LYS A 145 4.79 -3.15 -7.98
C LYS A 145 4.11 -2.38 -9.10
N LEU A 146 4.16 -1.06 -9.12
CA LEU A 146 3.60 -0.25 -10.21
C LEU A 146 4.25 -0.57 -11.57
N SER A 147 5.49 -1.08 -11.59
CA SER A 147 6.19 -1.43 -12.82
C SER A 147 5.72 -2.76 -13.43
N TYR A 148 5.26 -3.74 -12.63
CA TYR A 148 4.93 -5.08 -13.13
C TYR A 148 3.52 -5.60 -12.76
N ALA A 149 2.82 -4.94 -11.86
CA ALA A 149 1.49 -5.35 -11.37
C ALA A 149 0.46 -4.23 -11.54
N ASN A 150 -0.81 -4.58 -11.32
CA ASN A 150 -1.92 -3.64 -11.43
C ASN A 150 -2.19 -2.82 -10.16
N VAL A 151 -1.29 -2.78 -9.18
CA VAL A 151 -1.49 -2.20 -7.83
C VAL A 151 -2.01 -0.75 -7.83
N GLY A 152 -1.91 -0.04 -8.96
CA GLY A 152 -2.47 1.31 -9.12
C GLY A 152 -3.97 1.41 -8.81
N PHE A 153 -4.73 0.31 -8.93
CA PHE A 153 -6.15 0.27 -8.56
C PHE A 153 -6.39 0.70 -7.11
N ALA A 154 -5.45 0.36 -6.23
CA ALA A 154 -5.58 0.65 -4.80
C ALA A 154 -5.30 2.11 -4.42
N LEU A 155 -4.81 2.91 -5.37
CA LEU A 155 -4.58 4.35 -5.22
C LEU A 155 -5.60 5.19 -6.01
N ALA A 156 -6.13 4.66 -7.10
CA ALA A 156 -7.04 5.37 -7.99
C ALA A 156 -8.48 5.43 -7.46
N PRO A 157 -9.26 6.45 -7.84
CA PRO A 157 -10.71 6.41 -7.66
C PRO A 157 -11.34 5.33 -8.57
N PRO A 158 -12.63 5.01 -8.40
CA PRO A 158 -13.31 4.00 -9.22
C PRO A 158 -13.24 4.28 -10.73
N GLU A 159 -13.38 5.54 -11.11
CA GLU A 159 -13.29 6.02 -12.48
C GLU A 159 -12.39 7.25 -12.55
N PHE A 160 -11.66 7.39 -13.63
CA PHE A 160 -10.66 8.46 -13.80
C PHE A 160 -10.37 8.72 -15.28
N THR A 161 -9.89 9.91 -15.55
CA THR A 161 -9.25 10.26 -16.83
C THR A 161 -7.80 9.78 -16.86
N VAL A 162 -7.22 9.64 -18.05
CA VAL A 162 -5.78 9.33 -18.17
C VAL A 162 -4.90 10.41 -17.55
N ALA A 163 -5.36 11.66 -17.54
CA ALA A 163 -4.63 12.76 -16.91
C ALA A 163 -4.56 12.61 -15.39
N GLU A 164 -5.67 12.31 -14.74
CA GLU A 164 -5.72 12.03 -13.29
C GLU A 164 -4.89 10.81 -12.91
N LEU A 165 -4.99 9.73 -13.69
CA LEU A 165 -4.17 8.54 -13.46
C LEU A 165 -2.68 8.85 -13.61
N ARG A 166 -2.29 9.67 -14.60
CA ARG A 166 -0.90 10.11 -14.75
C ARG A 166 -0.41 10.86 -13.52
N GLU A 167 -1.19 11.83 -13.00
CA GLU A 167 -0.82 12.57 -11.81
C GLU A 167 -0.57 11.65 -10.61
N LEU A 168 -1.44 10.65 -10.45
CA LEU A 168 -1.30 9.62 -9.42
C LEU A 168 -0.01 8.81 -9.59
N TYR A 169 0.29 8.34 -10.81
CA TYR A 169 1.50 7.57 -11.09
C TYR A 169 2.77 8.40 -10.90
N VAL A 170 2.78 9.66 -11.35
CA VAL A 170 3.91 10.59 -11.14
C VAL A 170 4.18 10.80 -9.65
N ALA A 171 3.12 11.02 -8.86
CA ALA A 171 3.24 11.18 -7.40
C ALA A 171 3.80 9.92 -6.71
N ALA A 172 3.32 8.75 -7.11
CA ALA A 172 3.75 7.48 -6.50
C ALA A 172 5.15 7.06 -6.95
N LEU A 173 5.47 7.21 -8.24
CA LEU A 173 6.78 6.85 -8.81
C LEU A 173 7.88 7.84 -8.42
N GLY A 174 7.53 9.13 -8.28
CA GLY A 174 8.50 10.20 -7.99
C GLY A 174 9.27 10.69 -9.23
N TYR A 175 8.85 10.31 -10.43
CA TYR A 175 9.38 10.79 -11.70
C TYR A 175 8.26 10.90 -12.75
N ASP A 176 8.51 11.68 -13.80
CA ASP A 176 7.53 11.96 -14.83
C ASP A 176 7.30 10.76 -15.76
N VAL A 177 6.03 10.54 -16.12
CA VAL A 177 5.58 9.59 -17.15
C VAL A 177 4.60 10.30 -18.07
N THR A 178 4.70 10.08 -19.38
CA THR A 178 3.75 10.69 -20.31
C THR A 178 2.40 9.97 -20.28
N ALA A 179 1.30 10.73 -20.38
CA ALA A 179 -0.06 10.18 -20.38
C ALA A 179 -0.25 9.13 -21.50
N THR A 180 0.26 9.40 -22.70
CA THR A 180 0.19 8.49 -23.83
C THR A 180 0.90 7.16 -23.58
N ASN A 181 2.12 7.21 -23.00
CA ASN A 181 2.85 5.98 -22.70
C ASN A 181 2.19 5.19 -21.57
N LEU A 182 1.74 5.87 -20.51
CA LEU A 182 1.04 5.24 -19.40
C LEU A 182 -0.23 4.51 -19.89
N GLN A 183 -1.10 5.20 -20.62
CA GLN A 183 -2.30 4.63 -21.20
C GLN A 183 -2.00 3.44 -22.09
N ARG A 184 -1.06 3.58 -23.03
CA ARG A 184 -0.66 2.51 -23.95
C ARG A 184 -0.17 1.27 -23.22
N VAL A 185 0.65 1.44 -22.19
CA VAL A 185 1.20 0.32 -21.40
C VAL A 185 0.10 -0.38 -20.61
N LEU A 186 -0.76 0.36 -19.91
CA LEU A 186 -1.79 -0.23 -19.06
C LEU A 186 -2.92 -0.90 -19.88
N LEU A 187 -3.32 -0.30 -21.02
CA LEU A 187 -4.27 -0.95 -21.94
C LEU A 187 -3.69 -2.23 -22.54
N ARG A 188 -2.43 -2.21 -23.01
CA ARG A 188 -1.75 -3.40 -23.56
C ARG A 188 -1.64 -4.54 -22.53
N ARG A 189 -1.49 -4.19 -21.25
CA ARG A 189 -1.47 -5.17 -20.14
C ARG A 189 -2.86 -5.66 -19.74
N GLY A 190 -3.93 -5.14 -20.34
CA GLY A 190 -5.31 -5.45 -19.94
C GLY A 190 -5.64 -4.98 -18.51
N VAL A 191 -5.00 -3.93 -18.05
CA VAL A 191 -5.18 -3.38 -16.68
C VAL A 191 -6.32 -2.38 -16.63
N LEU A 192 -6.53 -1.63 -17.72
CA LEU A 192 -7.57 -0.62 -17.86
C LEU A 192 -8.58 -1.00 -18.91
N GLU A 193 -9.81 -0.55 -18.71
CA GLU A 193 -10.86 -0.56 -19.74
C GLU A 193 -11.56 0.80 -19.78
N PRO A 194 -12.04 1.26 -20.95
CA PRO A 194 -12.88 2.45 -21.05
C PRO A 194 -14.26 2.16 -20.44
N THR A 195 -14.84 3.12 -19.74
CA THR A 195 -16.21 3.01 -19.21
C THR A 195 -17.28 3.28 -20.26
N GLY A 196 -16.92 3.93 -21.37
CA GLY A 196 -17.84 4.45 -22.37
C GLY A 196 -18.32 5.87 -22.04
N GLU A 197 -18.01 6.39 -20.87
CA GLU A 197 -18.40 7.71 -20.41
C GLU A 197 -17.28 8.75 -20.59
N GLN A 198 -17.64 10.01 -20.41
CA GLN A 198 -16.72 11.15 -20.50
C GLN A 198 -16.82 12.00 -19.23
N ALA A 199 -15.69 12.48 -18.79
CA ALA A 199 -15.64 13.44 -17.69
C ALA A 199 -16.35 14.75 -18.08
N PRO A 200 -17.02 15.43 -17.12
CA PRO A 200 -17.57 16.75 -17.34
C PRO A 200 -16.49 17.71 -17.89
N PRO A 201 -16.87 18.68 -18.75
CA PRO A 201 -15.90 19.67 -19.22
C PRO A 201 -15.27 20.40 -18.05
N GLY A 202 -13.94 20.52 -18.05
CA GLY A 202 -13.22 21.29 -17.03
C GLY A 202 -13.59 22.78 -17.07
N ARG A 203 -13.31 23.52 -15.97
CA ARG A 203 -13.59 24.97 -15.87
C ARG A 203 -13.00 25.81 -17.02
N ALA A 204 -11.94 25.36 -17.66
CA ALA A 204 -11.28 26.03 -18.77
C ALA A 204 -11.91 25.70 -20.15
N GLY A 205 -12.98 24.91 -20.18
CA GLY A 205 -13.51 24.34 -21.42
C GLY A 205 -12.59 23.25 -21.98
N GLY A 206 -12.92 22.69 -23.11
CA GLY A 206 -12.14 21.67 -23.82
C GLY A 206 -12.99 20.47 -24.21
N ARG A 207 -12.40 19.56 -25.00
CA ARG A 207 -13.05 18.30 -25.36
C ARG A 207 -13.19 17.42 -24.12
N PRO A 208 -14.38 16.88 -23.83
CA PRO A 208 -14.59 15.93 -22.73
C PRO A 208 -13.57 14.78 -22.81
N ALA A 209 -12.97 14.43 -21.67
CA ALA A 209 -11.99 13.35 -21.60
C ALA A 209 -12.70 12.01 -21.34
N ALA A 210 -12.27 10.95 -22.03
CA ALA A 210 -12.79 9.61 -21.77
C ALA A 210 -12.44 9.13 -20.36
N LEU A 211 -13.40 8.48 -19.71
CA LEU A 211 -13.22 7.84 -18.43
C LEU A 211 -12.79 6.37 -18.59
N TYR A 212 -11.93 5.96 -17.68
CA TYR A 212 -11.38 4.61 -17.57
C TYR A 212 -11.56 4.10 -16.14
N ARG A 213 -11.53 2.77 -16.00
CA ARG A 213 -11.45 2.10 -14.71
C ARG A 213 -10.44 0.96 -14.76
N PHE A 214 -10.00 0.49 -13.60
CA PHE A 214 -9.24 -0.76 -13.51
C PHE A 214 -10.17 -1.97 -13.72
N VAL A 215 -9.71 -2.94 -14.51
CA VAL A 215 -10.48 -4.16 -14.84
C VAL A 215 -10.77 -5.01 -13.60
N THR A 216 -9.87 -4.95 -12.60
CA THR A 216 -10.04 -5.67 -11.33
C THR A 216 -9.39 -4.91 -10.18
N ALA A 217 -10.00 -5.02 -9.01
CA ALA A 217 -9.46 -4.56 -7.73
C ALA A 217 -8.67 -5.66 -6.98
N GLN A 218 -8.28 -6.73 -7.67
CA GLN A 218 -7.41 -7.76 -7.11
C GLN A 218 -6.00 -7.63 -7.67
N LEU A 219 -5.00 -7.71 -6.77
CA LEU A 219 -3.60 -7.61 -7.17
C LEU A 219 -3.22 -8.78 -8.09
N SER A 220 -2.66 -8.45 -9.24
CA SER A 220 -2.13 -9.43 -10.19
C SER A 220 -0.87 -8.92 -10.88
N VAL A 221 0.03 -9.83 -11.23
CA VAL A 221 1.18 -9.53 -12.09
C VAL A 221 0.67 -9.44 -13.52
N THR A 222 0.87 -8.29 -14.15
CA THR A 222 0.32 -7.97 -15.48
C THR A 222 1.39 -7.77 -16.54
N ASP A 223 2.68 -7.83 -16.17
CA ASP A 223 3.77 -7.73 -17.14
C ASP A 223 3.78 -8.94 -18.05
N PRO A 224 3.61 -8.77 -19.39
CA PRO A 224 3.64 -9.88 -20.35
C PRO A 224 5.03 -10.54 -20.45
N PHE A 225 6.09 -9.84 -20.04
CA PHE A 225 7.47 -10.35 -20.04
C PHE A 225 7.88 -11.02 -18.73
N ALA A 226 6.97 -11.19 -17.77
CA ALA A 226 7.23 -11.99 -16.57
C ALA A 226 7.39 -13.47 -17.00
N VAL A 227 8.64 -13.92 -17.11
CA VAL A 227 9.05 -15.21 -17.72
C VAL A 227 8.40 -16.43 -17.06
N PHE A 228 8.00 -16.32 -15.80
CA PHE A 228 7.38 -17.43 -15.04
C PHE A 228 5.89 -17.21 -14.77
N ARG A 229 5.20 -16.47 -15.61
CA ARG A 229 3.74 -16.30 -15.49
C ARG A 229 3.03 -17.64 -15.71
N PRO A 230 2.13 -18.08 -14.79
CA PRO A 230 1.33 -19.28 -15.02
C PRO A 230 0.53 -19.15 -16.33
N PRO A 231 0.39 -20.22 -17.12
CA PRO A 231 -0.44 -20.17 -18.30
C PRO A 231 -1.88 -19.79 -17.91
N VAL A 232 -2.47 -18.86 -18.65
CA VAL A 232 -3.89 -18.51 -18.51
C VAL A 232 -4.70 -19.75 -18.89
N ARG A 233 -5.37 -20.38 -17.93
CA ARG A 233 -6.35 -21.44 -18.24
C ARG A 233 -7.45 -20.82 -19.09
N LYS A 234 -7.49 -21.18 -20.34
CA LYS A 234 -8.65 -20.89 -21.21
C LYS A 234 -9.88 -21.59 -20.58
N PRO A 235 -11.00 -20.87 -20.33
CA PRO A 235 -12.21 -21.55 -19.86
C PRO A 235 -12.52 -22.71 -20.83
N PRO A 236 -13.04 -23.84 -20.33
CA PRO A 236 -13.49 -24.93 -21.22
C PRO A 236 -14.50 -24.30 -22.17
N GLY A 237 -14.21 -24.43 -23.48
CA GLY A 237 -15.13 -23.98 -24.50
C GLY A 237 -16.45 -24.71 -24.31
N ASP A 238 -17.56 -23.99 -24.28
CA ASP A 238 -18.88 -24.59 -24.46
C ASP A 238 -18.83 -25.40 -25.76
N GLY A 239 -18.76 -26.72 -25.61
CA GLY A 239 -18.93 -27.62 -26.71
C GLY A 239 -20.32 -27.43 -27.28
N ALA A 240 -20.40 -26.72 -28.38
CA ALA A 240 -21.58 -26.78 -29.22
C ALA A 240 -21.65 -28.19 -29.80
N ASP A 241 -22.46 -29.03 -29.20
CA ASP A 241 -22.99 -30.23 -29.86
C ASP A 241 -24.00 -29.74 -30.89
N ALA A 242 -23.66 -29.99 -32.13
CA ALA A 242 -24.61 -30.04 -33.26
C ALA A 242 -25.04 -31.47 -33.48
#